data_3e9d1b8c756e46b2ef099d9d5410c3c1
#
_entry.id   3e9d1b8c756e46b2ef099d9d5410c3c1
#
_cell.length_a   1.000
_cell.length_b   1.000
_cell.length_c   1.000
_cell.angle_alpha   90.00
_cell.angle_beta   90.00
_cell.angle_gamma   90.00
#
_symmetry.space_group_name_H-M   'P 1'
#
loop_
_entity.id
_entity.type
_entity.pdbx_description
1 polymer ?
#
loop_
_entity_poly.entity_id
_entity_poly.type
_entity_poly.pdbx_seq_one_letter_code
_entity_poly.pdbx_strand_id
1 'polypeptide(L)'
;MDLESVIALVAKSFHFNFTIVKPPFDKLENFDSGLRKSLTQNYDFAAFGKELLEKTPEQTLILTVDEFNCTYALVKSLEKQDHLYLMGPIIRERITSEIKVRILCQFGYVALLKFMNI
;
A
#
# COMPACT_ATOMS: atom_id res chain seq x y z
N MET A 1 -21.86 8.14 10.91
CA MET A 1 -20.46 7.65 10.92
C MET A 1 -19.82 8.04 9.60
N ASP A 2 -18.68 8.68 9.60
CA ASP A 2 -18.01 9.09 8.37
C ASP A 2 -17.26 7.91 7.71
N LEU A 3 -16.82 8.14 6.49
CA LEU A 3 -16.14 7.11 5.70
C LEU A 3 -14.86 6.62 6.38
N GLU A 4 -14.07 7.53 6.92
CA GLU A 4 -12.83 7.18 7.63
C GLU A 4 -13.10 6.23 8.79
N SER A 5 -14.10 6.53 9.61
CA SER A 5 -14.47 5.70 10.75
C SER A 5 -14.96 4.33 10.33
N VAL A 6 -15.73 4.25 9.24
CA VAL A 6 -16.21 2.97 8.69
C VAL A 6 -15.04 2.12 8.23
N ILE A 7 -14.13 2.68 7.45
CA ILE A 7 -12.97 1.94 6.93
C ILE A 7 -12.04 1.52 8.07
N ALA A 8 -11.80 2.38 9.04
CA ALA A 8 -10.99 2.05 10.20
C ALA A 8 -11.58 0.90 11.00
N LEU A 9 -12.91 0.88 11.17
CA LEU A 9 -13.61 -0.19 11.87
C LEU A 9 -13.50 -1.53 11.12
N VAL A 10 -13.67 -1.50 9.79
CA VAL A 10 -13.53 -2.71 8.96
C VAL A 10 -12.10 -3.24 9.05
N ALA A 11 -11.11 -2.37 8.90
CA ALA A 11 -9.71 -2.76 8.99
C ALA A 11 -9.39 -3.41 10.34
N LYS A 12 -9.84 -2.80 11.42
CA LYS A 12 -9.65 -3.34 12.78
C LYS A 12 -10.32 -4.70 12.95
N SER A 13 -11.54 -4.85 12.45
CA SER A 13 -12.32 -6.07 12.59
C SER A 13 -11.68 -7.26 11.86
N PHE A 14 -11.03 -7.02 10.72
CA PHE A 14 -10.38 -8.05 9.92
C PHE A 14 -8.85 -8.05 10.08
N HIS A 15 -8.31 -7.26 10.98
CA HIS A 15 -6.87 -7.14 11.24
C HIS A 15 -6.07 -6.69 10.01
N PHE A 16 -6.64 -5.82 9.19
CA PHE A 16 -5.94 -5.19 8.08
C PHE A 16 -5.28 -3.90 8.55
N ASN A 17 -4.18 -3.51 7.89
CA ASN A 17 -3.61 -2.19 8.10
C ASN A 17 -4.55 -1.12 7.52
N PHE A 18 -4.61 0.02 8.18
CA PHE A 18 -5.32 1.19 7.70
C PHE A 18 -4.37 2.37 7.71
N THR A 19 -4.18 3.00 6.55
CA THR A 19 -3.27 4.12 6.39
C THR A 19 -3.99 5.27 5.71
N ILE A 20 -3.80 6.47 6.23
CA ILE A 20 -4.29 7.69 5.59
C ILE A 20 -3.14 8.27 4.77
N VAL A 21 -3.31 8.28 3.45
CA VAL A 21 -2.34 8.85 2.51
C VAL A 21 -2.71 10.31 2.30
N LYS A 22 -1.87 11.22 2.80
CA LYS A 22 -2.12 12.65 2.75
C LYS A 22 -0.78 13.42 2.73
N PRO A 23 -0.75 14.65 2.16
CA PRO A 23 0.46 15.48 2.26
C PRO A 23 0.86 15.70 3.71
N PRO A 24 2.15 15.72 4.06
CA PRO A 24 3.33 15.63 3.19
C PRO A 24 3.80 14.20 2.86
N PHE A 25 2.97 13.19 3.05
CA PHE A 25 3.26 11.78 2.74
C PHE A 25 4.43 11.21 3.55
N ASP A 26 4.50 11.57 4.82
CA ASP A 26 5.66 11.26 5.69
C ASP A 26 5.42 10.09 6.67
N LYS A 27 4.26 9.46 6.65
CA LYS A 27 3.90 8.40 7.59
C LYS A 27 3.40 7.14 6.88
N LEU A 28 4.09 6.74 5.82
CA LEU A 28 3.65 5.64 4.96
C LEU A 28 4.49 4.37 5.10
N GLU A 29 5.60 4.40 5.83
CA GLU A 29 6.55 3.28 5.87
C GLU A 29 5.97 1.97 6.41
N ASN A 30 4.86 2.01 7.11
CA ASN A 30 4.24 0.82 7.70
C ASN A 30 2.93 0.40 7.03
N PHE A 31 2.56 1.02 5.88
CA PHE A 31 1.29 0.66 5.24
C PHE A 31 1.25 -0.81 4.80
N ASP A 32 2.41 -1.39 4.50
CA ASP A 32 2.57 -2.78 4.09
C ASP A 32 3.23 -3.62 5.20
N SER A 33 3.05 -3.25 6.44
CA SER A 33 3.70 -3.85 7.61
C SER A 33 5.22 -3.75 7.56
N GLY A 34 5.73 -2.72 6.92
CA GLY A 34 7.17 -2.45 6.82
C GLY A 34 7.90 -3.28 5.78
N LEU A 35 7.19 -3.91 4.85
CA LEU A 35 7.82 -4.76 3.82
C LEU A 35 8.82 -3.98 2.98
N ARG A 36 8.42 -2.87 2.36
CA ARG A 36 9.32 -2.07 1.52
C ARG A 36 10.48 -1.49 2.31
N LYS A 37 10.22 -1.05 3.53
CA LYS A 37 11.24 -0.55 4.44
C LYS A 37 12.29 -1.61 4.76
N SER A 38 11.87 -2.86 4.91
CA SER A 38 12.78 -3.98 5.16
C SER A 38 13.61 -4.35 3.94
N LEU A 39 13.05 -4.19 2.74
CA LEU A 39 13.72 -4.57 1.49
C LEU A 39 14.72 -3.55 1.02
N THR A 40 14.47 -2.27 1.27
CA THR A 40 15.37 -1.18 0.83
C THR A 40 15.32 -0.02 1.82
N GLN A 41 16.48 0.62 2.04
CA GLN A 41 16.60 1.73 2.97
C GLN A 41 16.10 3.06 2.37
N ASN A 42 16.01 3.15 1.05
CA ASN A 42 15.79 4.42 0.35
C ASN A 42 14.52 4.43 -0.52
N TYR A 43 13.51 3.67 -0.12
CA TYR A 43 12.24 3.71 -0.85
C TYR A 43 11.59 5.09 -0.68
N ASP A 44 11.20 5.71 -1.78
CA ASP A 44 10.56 7.03 -1.77
C ASP A 44 9.06 6.91 -1.48
N PHE A 45 8.72 6.83 -0.20
CA PHE A 45 7.33 6.71 0.24
C PHE A 45 6.52 7.98 -0.08
N ALA A 46 7.15 9.15 -0.09
CA ALA A 46 6.45 10.38 -0.42
C ALA A 46 5.99 10.38 -1.88
N ALA A 47 6.87 9.98 -2.81
CA ALA A 47 6.52 9.85 -4.22
C ALA A 47 5.44 8.79 -4.43
N PHE A 48 5.54 7.67 -3.74
CA PHE A 48 4.54 6.60 -3.77
C PHE A 48 3.16 7.09 -3.34
N GLY A 49 3.09 7.78 -2.21
CA GLY A 49 1.83 8.32 -1.69
C GLY A 49 1.21 9.36 -2.61
N LYS A 50 2.03 10.26 -3.14
CA LYS A 50 1.59 11.28 -4.09
C LYS A 50 1.01 10.64 -5.36
N GLU A 51 1.69 9.64 -5.89
CA GLU A 51 1.23 8.91 -7.08
C GLU A 51 -0.10 8.20 -6.82
N LEU A 52 -0.25 7.53 -5.69
CA LEU A 52 -1.51 6.89 -5.32
C LEU A 52 -2.66 7.89 -5.26
N LEU A 53 -2.43 9.04 -4.62
CA LEU A 53 -3.46 10.07 -4.50
C LEU A 53 -3.87 10.62 -5.87
N GLU A 54 -2.89 10.86 -6.75
CA GLU A 54 -3.15 11.39 -8.10
C GLU A 54 -3.88 10.40 -9.00
N LYS A 55 -3.56 9.11 -8.91
CA LYS A 55 -4.13 8.07 -9.77
C LYS A 55 -5.48 7.54 -9.32
N THR A 56 -5.85 7.72 -8.07
CA THR A 56 -7.11 7.19 -7.55
C THR A 56 -8.26 8.09 -7.96
N PRO A 57 -9.29 7.55 -8.68
CA PRO A 57 -10.47 8.34 -9.04
C PRO A 57 -11.28 8.74 -7.81
N GLU A 58 -11.99 9.86 -7.91
CA GLU A 58 -12.88 10.29 -6.85
C GLU A 58 -14.11 9.41 -6.75
N GLN A 59 -14.66 9.29 -5.54
CA GLN A 59 -15.94 8.61 -5.26
C GLN A 59 -15.98 7.14 -5.72
N THR A 60 -14.82 6.50 -5.84
CA THR A 60 -14.72 5.13 -6.30
C THR A 60 -13.84 4.33 -5.35
N LEU A 61 -14.37 3.21 -4.86
CA LEU A 61 -13.55 2.23 -4.16
C LEU A 61 -12.88 1.34 -5.21
N ILE A 62 -11.56 1.29 -5.20
CA ILE A 62 -10.82 0.42 -6.12
C ILE A 62 -9.97 -0.59 -5.36
N LEU A 63 -9.79 -1.75 -5.98
CA LEU A 63 -8.85 -2.75 -5.51
C LEU A 63 -7.65 -2.71 -6.44
N THR A 64 -6.46 -2.68 -5.87
CA THR A 64 -5.22 -2.67 -6.64
C THR A 64 -4.27 -3.75 -6.15
N VAL A 65 -3.51 -4.32 -7.07
CA VAL A 65 -2.50 -5.33 -6.76
C VAL A 65 -1.14 -4.71 -6.94
N ASP A 66 -0.28 -4.85 -5.94
CA ASP A 66 1.06 -4.30 -6.00
C ASP A 66 2.07 -5.27 -6.61
N GLU A 67 3.34 -4.86 -6.65
CA GLU A 67 4.43 -5.65 -7.21
C GLU A 67 4.75 -6.91 -6.39
N PHE A 68 4.24 -7.04 -5.18
CA PHE A 68 4.39 -8.22 -4.32
C PHE A 68 3.18 -9.14 -4.37
N ASN A 69 2.28 -8.90 -5.30
CA ASN A 69 1.04 -9.66 -5.48
C ASN A 69 0.08 -9.56 -4.29
N CYS A 70 0.13 -8.43 -3.60
CA CYS A 70 -0.79 -8.11 -2.50
C CYS A 70 -1.87 -7.17 -2.97
N THR A 71 -3.11 -7.42 -2.57
CA THR A 71 -4.27 -6.60 -2.93
C THR A 71 -4.59 -5.60 -1.83
N TYR A 72 -4.79 -4.35 -2.22
CA TYR A 72 -5.16 -3.24 -1.33
C TYR A 72 -6.47 -2.62 -1.80
N ALA A 73 -7.23 -2.08 -0.86
CA ALA A 73 -8.41 -1.26 -1.16
C ALA A 73 -8.05 0.22 -1.00
N LEU A 74 -8.46 1.01 -1.98
CA LEU A 74 -8.22 2.45 -2.02
C LEU A 74 -9.52 3.20 -2.23
N VAL A 75 -9.72 4.28 -1.47
CA VAL A 75 -10.84 5.19 -1.68
C VAL A 75 -10.45 6.60 -1.23
N LYS A 76 -10.75 7.61 -2.05
CA LYS A 76 -10.53 9.00 -1.67
C LYS A 76 -11.60 9.46 -0.69
N SER A 77 -11.20 10.33 0.23
CA SER A 77 -12.13 10.97 1.13
C SER A 77 -13.07 11.89 0.35
N LEU A 78 -14.36 11.85 0.68
CA LEU A 78 -15.35 12.75 0.12
C LEU A 78 -15.29 14.14 0.75
N GLU A 79 -14.79 14.24 1.97
CA GLU A 79 -14.77 15.47 2.76
C GLU A 79 -13.42 16.19 2.70
N LYS A 80 -12.32 15.43 2.55
CA LYS A 80 -10.95 15.95 2.57
C LYS A 80 -10.26 15.60 1.26
N GLN A 81 -10.17 16.55 0.35
CA GLN A 81 -9.69 16.33 -1.02
C GLN A 81 -8.29 15.70 -1.10
N ASP A 82 -7.44 15.98 -0.11
CA ASP A 82 -6.05 15.51 -0.13
C ASP A 82 -5.85 14.20 0.63
N HIS A 83 -6.93 13.53 1.01
CA HIS A 83 -6.85 12.31 1.80
C HIS A 83 -7.31 11.10 0.99
N LEU A 84 -6.48 10.06 1.00
CA LEU A 84 -6.79 8.76 0.43
C LEU A 84 -6.72 7.73 1.56
N TYR A 85 -7.72 6.87 1.63
CA TYR A 85 -7.74 5.78 2.60
C TYR A 85 -7.23 4.50 1.95
N LEU A 86 -6.19 3.93 2.53
CA LEU A 86 -5.53 2.72 2.05
C LEU A 86 -5.70 1.62 3.10
N MET A 87 -6.30 0.52 2.70
CA MET A 87 -6.51 -0.60 3.61
C MET A 87 -5.91 -1.88 3.02
N GLY A 88 -5.17 -2.62 3.81
CA GLY A 88 -4.61 -3.90 3.40
C GLY A 88 -3.19 -4.12 3.89
N PRO A 89 -2.53 -5.17 3.39
CA PRO A 89 -2.98 -6.05 2.31
C PRO A 89 -4.18 -6.92 2.70
N ILE A 90 -5.16 -7.00 1.81
CA ILE A 90 -6.38 -7.79 2.03
C ILE A 90 -6.15 -9.24 1.58
N ILE A 91 -5.53 -9.41 0.42
CA ILE A 91 -5.21 -10.70 -0.17
C ILE A 91 -3.73 -10.71 -0.51
N ARG A 92 -3.06 -11.81 -0.15
CA ARG A 92 -1.69 -12.07 -0.54
C ARG A 92 -1.66 -13.30 -1.43
N GLU A 93 -1.41 -13.09 -2.71
CA GLU A 93 -1.35 -14.17 -3.68
C GLU A 93 0.00 -14.88 -3.66
N ARG A 94 0.05 -16.04 -4.30
CA ARG A 94 1.26 -16.84 -4.42
C ARG A 94 2.36 -16.07 -5.16
N ILE A 95 3.58 -16.19 -4.69
CA ILE A 95 4.76 -15.60 -5.34
C ILE A 95 5.16 -16.46 -6.53
N THR A 96 5.09 -15.88 -7.72
CA THR A 96 5.46 -16.52 -8.97
C THR A 96 6.84 -16.08 -9.43
N SER A 97 7.39 -16.76 -10.45
CA SER A 97 8.66 -16.34 -11.08
C SER A 97 8.58 -14.94 -11.64
N GLU A 98 7.43 -14.55 -12.19
CA GLU A 98 7.20 -13.20 -12.70
C GLU A 98 7.29 -12.15 -11.59
N ILE A 99 6.72 -12.42 -10.43
CA ILE A 99 6.81 -11.53 -9.27
C ILE A 99 8.28 -11.39 -8.83
N LYS A 100 9.04 -12.48 -8.78
CA LYS A 100 10.46 -12.43 -8.44
C LYS A 100 11.24 -11.55 -9.41
N VAL A 101 10.97 -11.64 -10.70
CA VAL A 101 11.62 -10.79 -11.71
C VAL A 101 11.29 -9.32 -11.49
N ARG A 102 10.03 -8.99 -11.19
CA ARG A 102 9.63 -7.61 -10.90
C ARG A 102 10.37 -7.05 -9.69
N ILE A 103 10.47 -7.84 -8.63
CA ILE A 103 11.19 -7.43 -7.42
C ILE A 103 12.68 -7.22 -7.74
N LEU A 104 13.29 -8.12 -8.49
CA LEU A 104 14.69 -7.99 -8.91
C LEU A 104 14.90 -6.69 -9.70
N CYS A 105 14.04 -6.40 -10.68
CA CYS A 105 14.17 -5.22 -11.52
C CYS A 105 13.93 -3.92 -10.75
N GLN A 106 13.02 -3.92 -9.81
CA GLN A 106 12.58 -2.72 -9.10
C GLN A 106 13.41 -2.42 -7.84
N PHE A 107 13.77 -3.45 -7.09
CA PHE A 107 14.42 -3.31 -5.77
C PHE A 107 15.83 -3.88 -5.73
N GLY A 108 16.23 -4.68 -6.73
CA GLY A 108 17.55 -5.25 -6.81
C GLY A 108 17.68 -6.66 -6.20
N TYR A 109 18.87 -7.25 -6.39
CA TYR A 109 19.13 -8.64 -6.01
C TYR A 109 19.08 -8.88 -4.49
N VAL A 110 19.62 -7.94 -3.71
CA VAL A 110 19.62 -8.07 -2.25
C VAL A 110 18.20 -8.04 -1.71
N ALA A 111 17.36 -7.14 -2.24
CA ALA A 111 15.95 -7.06 -1.85
C ALA A 111 15.19 -8.35 -2.20
N LEU A 112 15.46 -8.93 -3.37
CA LEU A 112 14.86 -10.21 -3.77
C LEU A 112 15.23 -11.32 -2.79
N LEU A 113 16.49 -11.42 -2.39
CA LEU A 113 16.92 -12.42 -1.43
C LEU A 113 16.24 -12.25 -0.07
N LYS A 114 16.14 -11.01 0.41
CA LYS A 114 15.44 -10.71 1.66
C LYS A 114 13.96 -11.09 1.57
N PHE A 115 13.32 -10.77 0.46
CA PHE A 115 11.91 -11.08 0.23
C PHE A 115 11.65 -12.58 0.24
N MET A 116 12.52 -13.36 -0.41
CA MET A 116 12.38 -14.82 -0.49
C MET A 116 12.56 -15.50 0.86
N ASN A 117 13.19 -14.85 1.83
CA ASN A 117 13.45 -15.41 3.17
C ASN A 117 12.46 -14.94 4.23
N ILE A 118 11.42 -14.23 3.81
CA ILE A 118 10.35 -13.78 4.71
C ILE A 118 9.32 -14.88 4.98
#